data_5f031f4149505eb1e0751b83cfa52638
#
_entry.id   5f031f4149505eb1e0751b83cfa52638
#
_cell.length_a   1.000
_cell.length_b   1.000
_cell.length_c   1.000
_cell.angle_alpha   90.00
_cell.angle_beta   90.00
_cell.angle_gamma   90.00
#
_symmetry.space_group_name_H-M   'P 1'
#
loop_
_entity.id
_entity.type
_entity.pdbx_description
1 polymer ?
#
loop_
_entity_poly.entity_id
_entity_poly.type
_entity_poly.pdbx_seq_one_letter_code
_entity_poly.pdbx_strand_id
1 'polypeptide(L)'
;MHDPKSEKKFNLNKIREIMEVNYFGTMNSINSIYDYFSEKKSGQISIISSVAGYRGLPAAGAYCASKAALTSFAESLNFDMMQKNVRVSLISPGFIKTPMTDQNDFPMPMIKSPEFAANEIFKGLTTKKSFEIHFPKVFTYFLKFLQILPSKLYFKLVAKGMKKIDY
;
A
#
# COMPACT_ATOMS: atom_id res chain seq x y z
N MET A 1 -3.05 3.76 -9.02
CA MET A 1 -3.08 5.15 -9.52
C MET A 1 -2.84 6.08 -8.34
N HIS A 2 -2.05 7.13 -8.50
CA HIS A 2 -1.82 8.23 -7.58
C HIS A 2 -1.52 9.46 -8.41
N ASP A 3 -2.12 10.60 -8.07
CA ASP A 3 -1.92 11.87 -8.75
C ASP A 3 -1.85 13.01 -7.72
N PRO A 4 -0.63 13.33 -7.23
CA PRO A 4 -0.46 14.31 -6.16
C PRO A 4 -1.00 15.69 -6.49
N LYS A 5 -0.95 16.09 -7.76
CA LYS A 5 -1.43 17.42 -8.19
C LYS A 5 -2.94 17.53 -8.10
N SER A 6 -3.66 16.47 -8.45
CA SER A 6 -5.13 16.44 -8.39
C SER A 6 -5.68 16.24 -6.98
N GLU A 7 -4.90 15.66 -6.07
CA GLU A 7 -5.31 15.39 -4.69
C GLU A 7 -5.09 16.60 -3.74
N LYS A 8 -4.44 17.68 -4.21
CA LYS A 8 -4.32 18.96 -3.45
C LYS A 8 -5.66 19.67 -3.28
N LYS A 9 -6.64 19.41 -4.15
CA LYS A 9 -8.02 19.94 -4.06
C LYS A 9 -9.00 18.78 -3.90
N PHE A 10 -10.01 18.97 -3.06
CA PHE A 10 -11.08 17.99 -2.92
C PHE A 10 -11.84 17.82 -4.25
N ASN A 11 -11.79 16.64 -4.83
CA ASN A 11 -12.48 16.29 -6.07
C ASN A 11 -13.06 14.88 -5.98
N LEU A 12 -14.38 14.80 -5.79
CA LEU A 12 -15.08 13.52 -5.59
C LEU A 12 -14.95 12.58 -6.79
N ASN A 13 -14.96 13.09 -8.02
CA ASN A 13 -14.81 12.25 -9.21
C ASN A 13 -13.43 11.63 -9.26
N LYS A 14 -12.39 12.39 -8.92
CA LYS A 14 -11.01 11.86 -8.85
C LYS A 14 -10.83 10.84 -7.71
N ILE A 15 -11.47 11.07 -6.58
CA ILE A 15 -11.48 10.10 -5.46
C ILE A 15 -12.10 8.78 -5.93
N ARG A 16 -13.25 8.83 -6.62
CA ARG A 16 -13.90 7.64 -7.17
C ARG A 16 -13.01 6.91 -8.17
N GLU A 17 -12.40 7.64 -9.11
CA GLU A 17 -11.49 7.07 -10.11
C GLU A 17 -10.31 6.33 -9.45
N ILE A 18 -9.69 6.91 -8.43
CA ILE A 18 -8.59 6.28 -7.69
C ILE A 18 -9.08 5.02 -6.97
N MET A 19 -10.25 5.05 -6.36
CA MET A 19 -10.85 3.88 -5.71
C MET A 19 -11.19 2.79 -6.72
N GLU A 20 -11.79 3.13 -7.86
CA GLU A 20 -12.11 2.18 -8.93
C GLU A 20 -10.84 1.45 -9.42
N VAL A 21 -9.78 2.18 -9.72
CA VAL A 21 -8.55 1.57 -10.23
C VAL A 21 -7.83 0.78 -9.14
N ASN A 22 -7.60 1.38 -7.98
CA ASN A 22 -6.71 0.78 -6.97
C ASN A 22 -7.40 -0.32 -6.15
N TYR A 23 -8.66 -0.10 -5.75
CA TYR A 23 -9.39 -1.02 -4.88
C TYR A 23 -10.28 -1.96 -5.69
N PHE A 24 -11.26 -1.45 -6.42
CA PHE A 24 -12.20 -2.30 -7.15
C PHE A 24 -11.55 -3.09 -8.28
N GLY A 25 -10.54 -2.54 -8.97
CA GLY A 25 -9.74 -3.30 -9.93
C GLY A 25 -9.04 -4.52 -9.30
N THR A 26 -8.53 -4.36 -8.07
CA THR A 26 -7.98 -5.50 -7.30
C THR A 26 -9.07 -6.48 -6.89
N MET A 27 -10.23 -5.98 -6.44
CA MET A 27 -11.37 -6.85 -6.08
C MET A 27 -11.87 -7.69 -7.25
N ASN A 28 -11.99 -7.08 -8.44
CA ASN A 28 -12.37 -7.79 -9.66
C ASN A 28 -11.38 -8.91 -10.01
N SER A 29 -10.08 -8.64 -9.85
CA SER A 29 -9.05 -9.65 -10.08
C SER A 29 -9.14 -10.80 -9.07
N ILE A 30 -9.37 -10.50 -7.79
CA ILE A 30 -9.54 -11.52 -6.76
C ILE A 30 -10.82 -12.32 -6.99
N ASN A 31 -11.93 -11.68 -7.33
CA ASN A 31 -13.19 -12.34 -7.61
C ASN A 31 -13.06 -13.41 -8.72
N SER A 32 -12.26 -13.12 -9.76
CA SER A 32 -12.06 -14.06 -10.88
C SER A 32 -11.28 -15.32 -10.52
N ILE A 33 -10.54 -15.34 -9.40
CA ILE A 33 -9.70 -16.45 -8.98
C ILE A 33 -10.11 -17.06 -7.63
N TYR A 34 -11.05 -16.44 -6.91
CA TYR A 34 -11.39 -16.79 -5.54
C TYR A 34 -11.91 -18.25 -5.43
N ASP A 35 -12.89 -18.62 -6.24
CA ASP A 35 -13.49 -19.96 -6.20
C ASP A 35 -12.46 -21.02 -6.61
N TYR A 36 -11.69 -20.76 -7.67
CA TYR A 36 -10.64 -21.66 -8.12
C TYR A 36 -9.64 -22.01 -7.01
N PHE A 37 -9.11 -21.00 -6.30
CA PHE A 37 -8.18 -21.27 -5.19
C PHE A 37 -8.87 -21.90 -3.97
N SER A 38 -10.12 -21.53 -3.72
CA SER A 38 -10.93 -22.09 -2.64
C SER A 38 -11.17 -23.59 -2.81
N GLU A 39 -11.50 -24.03 -4.01
CA GLU A 39 -11.73 -25.42 -4.36
C GLU A 39 -10.43 -26.23 -4.42
N LYS A 40 -9.41 -25.66 -5.04
CA LYS A 40 -8.09 -26.28 -5.16
C LYS A 40 -7.38 -26.47 -3.82
N LYS A 41 -7.74 -25.69 -2.79
CA LYS A 41 -7.13 -25.69 -1.46
C LYS A 41 -5.60 -25.57 -1.48
N SER A 42 -5.09 -24.83 -2.43
CA SER A 42 -3.65 -24.54 -2.59
C SER A 42 -3.44 -23.31 -3.47
N GLY A 43 -2.42 -22.52 -3.17
CA GLY A 43 -2.05 -21.36 -3.97
C GLY A 43 -1.62 -20.18 -3.13
N GLN A 44 -1.44 -19.05 -3.81
CA GLN A 44 -1.06 -17.80 -3.18
C GLN A 44 -1.70 -16.61 -3.89
N ILE A 45 -2.31 -15.73 -3.11
CA ILE A 45 -2.84 -14.45 -3.54
C ILE A 45 -1.96 -13.36 -2.95
N SER A 46 -1.43 -12.46 -3.79
CA SER A 46 -0.57 -11.36 -3.35
C SER A 46 -1.20 -10.03 -3.73
N ILE A 47 -1.46 -9.18 -2.73
CA ILE A 47 -2.11 -7.88 -2.89
C ILE A 47 -1.08 -6.77 -2.73
N ILE A 48 -0.97 -5.89 -3.74
CA ILE A 48 -0.04 -4.77 -3.73
C ILE A 48 -0.73 -3.54 -3.14
N SER A 49 -0.40 -3.24 -1.88
CA SER A 49 -0.76 -2.01 -1.20
C SER A 49 0.36 -0.96 -1.31
N SER A 50 0.68 -0.28 -0.26
CA SER A 50 1.75 0.72 -0.09
C SER A 50 1.91 1.04 1.39
N VAL A 51 3.05 1.60 1.79
CA VAL A 51 3.21 2.26 3.09
C VAL A 51 2.23 3.41 3.31
N ALA A 52 1.67 3.99 2.24
CA ALA A 52 0.60 4.98 2.30
C ALA A 52 -0.72 4.41 2.86
N GLY A 53 -0.87 3.09 2.90
CA GLY A 53 -1.98 2.40 3.57
C GLY A 53 -1.86 2.33 5.09
N TYR A 54 -0.72 2.68 5.68
CA TYR A 54 -0.55 2.63 7.14
C TYR A 54 -1.28 3.77 7.85
N ARG A 55 -1.19 4.98 7.32
CA ARG A 55 -1.84 6.17 7.87
C ARG A 55 -1.95 7.28 6.82
N GLY A 56 -3.00 8.14 6.94
CA GLY A 56 -3.23 9.22 5.99
C GLY A 56 -2.04 10.18 5.90
N LEU A 57 -1.61 10.47 4.69
CA LEU A 57 -0.53 11.40 4.36
C LEU A 57 -1.11 12.66 3.71
N PRO A 58 -0.42 13.82 3.82
CA PRO A 58 -0.84 15.04 3.17
C PRO A 58 -0.93 14.89 1.64
N ALA A 59 -1.90 15.57 1.02
CA ALA A 59 -2.14 15.58 -0.42
C ALA A 59 -2.20 14.18 -1.09
N ALA A 60 -2.63 13.16 -0.32
CA ALA A 60 -2.73 11.78 -0.80
C ALA A 60 -3.98 11.06 -0.21
N GLY A 61 -5.05 11.82 0.06
CA GLY A 61 -6.20 11.30 0.80
C GLY A 61 -6.87 10.11 0.13
N ALA A 62 -7.18 10.22 -1.16
CA ALA A 62 -7.80 9.14 -1.93
C ALA A 62 -6.87 7.94 -2.11
N TYR A 63 -5.60 8.21 -2.39
CA TYR A 63 -4.59 7.16 -2.53
C TYR A 63 -4.39 6.40 -1.21
N CYS A 64 -4.17 7.12 -0.10
CA CYS A 64 -4.04 6.51 1.23
C CYS A 64 -5.27 5.67 1.59
N ALA A 65 -6.48 6.21 1.36
CA ALA A 65 -7.73 5.49 1.61
C ALA A 65 -7.82 4.20 0.80
N SER A 66 -7.48 4.23 -0.51
CA SER A 66 -7.49 3.06 -1.36
C SER A 66 -6.51 1.98 -0.90
N LYS A 67 -5.31 2.38 -0.46
CA LYS A 67 -4.28 1.45 0.03
C LYS A 67 -4.57 0.93 1.43
N ALA A 68 -5.19 1.72 2.30
CA ALA A 68 -5.68 1.27 3.60
C ALA A 68 -6.82 0.25 3.44
N ALA A 69 -7.75 0.48 2.51
CA ALA A 69 -8.80 -0.47 2.18
C ALA A 69 -8.24 -1.82 1.71
N LEU A 70 -7.21 -1.81 0.83
CA LEU A 70 -6.52 -3.03 0.40
C LEU A 70 -5.83 -3.76 1.56
N THR A 71 -5.23 -3.02 2.49
CA THR A 71 -4.57 -3.59 3.68
C THR A 71 -5.58 -4.32 4.56
N SER A 72 -6.68 -3.64 4.94
CA SER A 72 -7.75 -4.22 5.75
C SER A 72 -8.41 -5.41 5.05
N PHE A 73 -8.67 -5.31 3.75
CA PHE A 73 -9.22 -6.42 2.96
C PHE A 73 -8.28 -7.63 2.92
N ALA A 74 -6.97 -7.41 2.72
CA ALA A 74 -5.99 -8.50 2.71
C ALA A 74 -5.92 -9.23 4.05
N GLU A 75 -6.02 -8.50 5.16
CA GLU A 75 -6.08 -9.10 6.52
C GLU A 75 -7.32 -9.98 6.68
N SER A 76 -8.49 -9.47 6.29
CA SER A 76 -9.74 -10.25 6.32
C SER A 76 -9.69 -11.47 5.41
N LEU A 77 -9.27 -11.27 4.15
CA LEU A 77 -9.12 -12.37 3.19
C LEU A 77 -8.15 -13.46 3.67
N ASN A 78 -7.11 -13.07 4.40
CA ASN A 78 -6.16 -14.04 4.96
C ASN A 78 -6.82 -15.02 5.93
N PHE A 79 -7.76 -14.58 6.77
CA PHE A 79 -8.50 -15.47 7.66
C PHE A 79 -9.36 -16.47 6.87
N ASP A 80 -10.05 -16.01 5.83
CA ASP A 80 -10.89 -16.87 4.99
C ASP A 80 -10.07 -17.89 4.21
N MET A 81 -8.92 -17.47 3.69
CA MET A 81 -8.05 -18.31 2.84
C MET A 81 -7.16 -19.27 3.64
N MET A 82 -6.82 -18.94 4.89
CA MET A 82 -6.10 -19.86 5.78
C MET A 82 -6.87 -21.18 5.95
N GLN A 83 -8.19 -21.13 6.11
CA GLN A 83 -9.04 -22.33 6.24
C GLN A 83 -9.06 -23.17 4.95
N LYS A 84 -8.70 -22.56 3.84
CA LYS A 84 -8.65 -23.21 2.51
C LYS A 84 -7.22 -23.56 2.08
N ASN A 85 -6.26 -23.48 2.98
CA ASN A 85 -4.83 -23.70 2.69
C ASN A 85 -4.30 -22.86 1.52
N VAL A 86 -4.85 -21.64 1.34
CA VAL A 86 -4.40 -20.64 0.37
C VAL A 86 -3.70 -19.53 1.11
N ARG A 87 -2.49 -19.20 0.71
CA ARG A 87 -1.71 -18.15 1.35
C ARG A 87 -2.07 -16.76 0.79
N VAL A 88 -2.29 -15.80 1.67
CA VAL A 88 -2.44 -14.39 1.31
C VAL A 88 -1.18 -13.63 1.73
N SER A 89 -0.71 -12.74 0.88
CA SER A 89 0.41 -11.83 1.17
C SER A 89 0.06 -10.40 0.81
N LEU A 90 0.38 -9.48 1.70
CA LEU A 90 0.27 -8.03 1.50
C LEU A 90 1.65 -7.46 1.18
N ILE A 91 1.76 -6.71 0.09
CA ILE A 91 3.02 -6.07 -0.31
C ILE A 91 2.86 -4.57 -0.06
N SER A 92 3.69 -4.01 0.82
CA SER A 92 3.66 -2.61 1.23
C SER A 92 4.99 -1.90 0.86
N PRO A 93 5.18 -1.52 -0.41
CA PRO A 93 6.37 -0.80 -0.82
C PRO A 93 6.41 0.62 -0.26
N GLY A 94 7.61 1.13 0.03
CA GLY A 94 7.90 2.56 0.10
C GLY A 94 8.04 3.17 -1.29
N PHE A 95 8.86 4.21 -1.43
CA PHE A 95 9.08 4.86 -2.73
C PHE A 95 9.94 3.99 -3.65
N ILE A 96 9.42 3.71 -4.85
CA ILE A 96 10.11 2.99 -5.91
C ILE A 96 10.17 3.90 -7.13
N LYS A 97 11.34 4.00 -7.76
CA LYS A 97 11.56 4.81 -8.95
C LYS A 97 10.77 4.23 -10.12
N THR A 98 9.72 4.93 -10.51
CA THR A 98 8.79 4.53 -11.58
C THR A 98 8.22 5.78 -12.25
N PRO A 99 7.66 5.70 -13.46
CA PRO A 99 7.00 6.85 -14.10
C PRO A 99 5.91 7.50 -13.23
N MET A 100 5.28 6.74 -12.32
CA MET A 100 4.30 7.28 -11.38
C MET A 100 4.97 8.16 -10.30
N THR A 101 6.11 7.74 -9.78
CA THR A 101 6.84 8.49 -8.76
C THR A 101 7.63 9.67 -9.33
N ASP A 102 7.98 9.63 -10.60
CA ASP A 102 8.64 10.75 -11.29
C ASP A 102 7.74 12.00 -11.41
N GLN A 103 6.43 11.84 -11.20
CA GLN A 103 5.46 12.95 -11.16
C GLN A 103 5.37 13.64 -9.79
N ASN A 104 6.01 13.10 -8.77
CA ASN A 104 5.99 13.65 -7.42
C ASN A 104 6.89 14.89 -7.33
N ASP A 105 6.38 15.96 -6.75
CA ASP A 105 7.07 17.23 -6.48
C ASP A 105 7.56 17.37 -5.02
N PHE A 106 7.61 16.27 -4.29
CA PHE A 106 8.00 16.22 -2.88
C PHE A 106 9.16 15.23 -2.64
N PRO A 107 9.91 15.38 -1.54
CA PRO A 107 11.00 14.47 -1.19
C PRO A 107 10.53 13.03 -1.01
N MET A 108 11.21 12.10 -1.64
CA MET A 108 10.97 10.66 -1.55
C MET A 108 12.13 9.96 -0.82
N PRO A 109 12.12 9.98 0.53
CA PRO A 109 13.23 9.42 1.28
C PRO A 109 13.40 7.92 1.01
N MET A 110 14.65 7.49 0.91
CA MET A 110 15.03 6.09 0.71
C MET A 110 14.40 5.43 -0.53
N ILE A 111 14.15 6.21 -1.60
CA ILE A 111 13.66 5.67 -2.88
C ILE A 111 14.55 4.51 -3.35
N LYS A 112 13.93 3.44 -3.87
CA LYS A 112 14.60 2.23 -4.35
C LYS A 112 14.30 1.98 -5.82
N SER A 113 15.16 1.16 -6.45
CA SER A 113 14.93 0.74 -7.83
C SER A 113 13.84 -0.33 -7.95
N PRO A 114 13.24 -0.51 -9.15
CA PRO A 114 12.31 -1.60 -9.42
C PRO A 114 12.92 -2.99 -9.17
N GLU A 115 14.19 -3.18 -9.49
CA GLU A 115 14.91 -4.45 -9.29
C GLU A 115 15.05 -4.77 -7.80
N PHE A 116 15.33 -3.78 -6.96
CA PHE A 116 15.33 -3.96 -5.51
C PHE A 116 13.94 -4.40 -5.04
N ALA A 117 12.89 -3.73 -5.50
CA ALA A 117 11.52 -4.07 -5.12
C ALA A 117 11.15 -5.49 -5.54
N ALA A 118 11.46 -5.87 -6.79
CA ALA A 118 11.23 -7.21 -7.32
C ALA A 118 11.93 -8.29 -6.47
N ASN A 119 13.19 -8.07 -6.10
CA ASN A 119 13.95 -8.99 -5.26
C ASN A 119 13.35 -9.14 -3.85
N GLU A 120 12.92 -8.03 -3.20
CA GLU A 120 12.29 -8.10 -1.89
C GLU A 120 10.93 -8.80 -1.93
N ILE A 121 10.14 -8.56 -2.99
CA ILE A 121 8.88 -9.26 -3.21
C ILE A 121 9.13 -10.75 -3.41
N PHE A 122 10.03 -11.12 -4.33
CA PHE A 122 10.35 -12.51 -4.61
C PHE A 122 10.80 -13.27 -3.36
N LYS A 123 11.75 -12.70 -2.59
CA LYS A 123 12.21 -13.28 -1.31
C LYS A 123 11.06 -13.42 -0.30
N GLY A 124 10.20 -12.40 -0.21
CA GLY A 124 9.08 -12.41 0.71
C GLY A 124 8.06 -13.51 0.37
N LEU A 125 7.77 -13.70 -0.91
CA LEU A 125 6.80 -14.67 -1.40
C LEU A 125 7.33 -16.12 -1.36
N THR A 126 8.59 -16.33 -1.68
CA THR A 126 9.15 -17.70 -1.86
C THR A 126 9.85 -18.20 -0.60
N THR A 127 10.73 -17.41 -0.01
CA THR A 127 11.61 -17.85 1.09
C THR A 127 10.99 -17.58 2.46
N LYS A 128 10.60 -16.34 2.73
CA LYS A 128 10.12 -15.94 4.06
C LYS A 128 8.65 -16.31 4.29
N LYS A 129 7.87 -16.39 3.23
CA LYS A 129 6.42 -16.69 3.26
C LYS A 129 5.64 -15.81 4.24
N SER A 130 6.05 -14.53 4.36
CA SER A 130 5.46 -13.56 5.28
C SER A 130 4.10 -13.08 4.78
N PHE A 131 3.16 -12.83 5.70
CA PHE A 131 1.92 -12.15 5.34
C PHE A 131 2.22 -10.75 4.78
N GLU A 132 2.98 -9.94 5.51
CA GLU A 132 3.35 -8.61 5.02
C GLU A 132 4.81 -8.56 4.55
N ILE A 133 4.98 -8.12 3.30
CA ILE A 133 6.26 -7.88 2.65
C ILE A 133 6.40 -6.38 2.47
N HIS A 134 7.21 -5.72 3.30
CA HIS A 134 7.39 -4.28 3.28
C HIS A 134 8.87 -3.90 3.18
N PHE A 135 9.16 -2.86 2.44
CA PHE A 135 10.53 -2.39 2.18
C PHE A 135 10.55 -0.91 1.73
N PRO A 136 11.70 -0.21 1.91
CA PRO A 136 12.90 -0.60 2.67
C PRO A 136 12.62 -0.62 4.18
N LYS A 137 13.20 -1.58 4.91
CA LYS A 137 12.83 -1.88 6.32
C LYS A 137 12.92 -0.68 7.25
N VAL A 138 14.00 0.09 7.20
CA VAL A 138 14.19 1.26 8.07
C VAL A 138 13.05 2.26 7.90
N PHE A 139 12.70 2.59 6.66
CA PHE A 139 11.62 3.53 6.35
C PHE A 139 10.26 3.01 6.79
N THR A 140 9.97 1.75 6.48
CA THR A 140 8.67 1.16 6.78
C THR A 140 8.46 0.94 8.28
N TYR A 141 9.48 0.58 9.05
CA TYR A 141 9.39 0.51 10.51
C TYR A 141 9.18 1.90 11.14
N PHE A 142 9.83 2.93 10.61
CA PHE A 142 9.57 4.30 11.04
C PHE A 142 8.10 4.70 10.81
N LEU A 143 7.54 4.39 9.63
CA LEU A 143 6.13 4.68 9.34
C LEU A 143 5.16 3.86 10.20
N LYS A 144 5.48 2.60 10.51
CA LYS A 144 4.71 1.78 11.44
C LYS A 144 4.75 2.35 12.87
N PHE A 145 5.90 2.88 13.29
CA PHE A 145 5.97 3.60 14.55
C PHE A 145 5.07 4.84 14.54
N LEU A 146 5.07 5.62 13.47
CA LEU A 146 4.15 6.77 13.34
C LEU A 146 2.67 6.34 13.35
N GLN A 147 2.35 5.15 12.86
CA GLN A 147 0.98 4.62 12.81
C GLN A 147 0.38 4.45 14.21
N ILE A 148 1.17 4.01 15.19
CA ILE A 148 0.70 3.76 16.57
C ILE A 148 0.67 5.01 17.46
N LEU A 149 1.18 6.14 16.99
CA LEU A 149 1.18 7.37 17.77
C LEU A 149 -0.24 7.93 17.97
N PRO A 150 -0.54 8.54 19.14
CA PRO A 150 -1.74 9.33 19.32
C PRO A 150 -1.88 10.39 18.21
N SER A 151 -3.12 10.64 17.74
CA SER A 151 -3.37 11.50 16.58
C SER A 151 -2.78 12.91 16.71
N LYS A 152 -2.88 13.52 17.90
CA LYS A 152 -2.27 14.85 18.15
C LYS A 152 -0.76 14.88 17.89
N LEU A 153 -0.07 13.84 18.34
CA LEU A 153 1.39 13.73 18.17
C LEU A 153 1.74 13.45 16.70
N TYR A 154 1.03 12.54 16.07
CA TYR A 154 1.19 12.25 14.64
C TYR A 154 1.05 13.50 13.79
N PHE A 155 -0.06 14.23 13.91
CA PHE A 155 -0.29 15.43 13.11
C PHE A 155 0.76 16.53 13.36
N LYS A 156 1.20 16.70 14.62
CA LYS A 156 2.27 17.64 14.96
C LYS A 156 3.60 17.29 14.28
N LEU A 157 3.97 16.00 14.27
CA LEU A 157 5.21 15.52 13.64
C LEU A 157 5.16 15.63 12.12
N VAL A 158 4.06 15.21 11.50
CA VAL A 158 3.88 15.29 10.06
C VAL A 158 3.85 16.75 9.60
N ALA A 159 3.08 17.63 10.26
CA ALA A 159 3.04 19.06 9.94
C ALA A 159 4.41 19.74 10.07
N LYS A 160 5.22 19.34 11.06
CA LYS A 160 6.59 19.86 11.20
C LYS A 160 7.48 19.42 10.04
N GLY A 161 7.30 18.20 9.55
CA GLY A 161 7.98 17.70 8.36
C GLY A 161 7.54 18.44 7.09
N MET A 162 6.25 18.80 7.00
CA MET A 162 5.67 19.52 5.86
C MET A 162 6.14 20.97 5.75
N LYS A 163 6.42 21.67 6.86
CA LYS A 163 6.96 23.06 6.83
C LYS A 163 8.30 23.19 6.10
N LYS A 164 8.93 22.07 5.78
CA LYS A 164 10.12 21.99 4.92
C LYS A 164 9.78 21.71 3.45
N ILE A 165 8.50 21.59 3.12
CA ILE A 165 7.99 21.31 1.79
C ILE A 165 6.98 22.44 1.54
N ASP A 166 7.30 23.35 0.63
CA ASP A 166 6.34 24.41 0.21
C ASP A 166 5.13 23.73 -0.46
N TYR A 167 3.96 23.89 0.18
CA TYR A 167 2.67 23.47 -0.34
C TYR A 167 1.98 24.60 -1.07
#